data_918361497566719e1e2d03ad2b209550
#
_entry.id   918361497566719e1e2d03ad2b209550
#
_cell.length_a   1.000
_cell.length_b   1.000
_cell.length_c   1.000
_cell.angle_alpha   90.00
_cell.angle_beta   90.00
_cell.angle_gamma   90.00
#
_symmetry.space_group_name_H-M   'P 1'
#
loop_
_entity.id
_entity.type
_entity.pdbx_description
1 polymer ?
#
loop_
_entity_poly.entity_id
_entity_poly.type
_entity_poly.pdbx_seq_one_letter_code
_entity_poly.pdbx_strand_id
1 'polypeptide(L)'
;MNITKQYDESKRKNELFAQAVFFCGIVFMFILSTVAIKAQNDDTKIIEDLKNKPRRGFAYFSMGSGNPQGEFQSNIGSGGFGLAFGGGYSFEKLFSDNNIPVNFSVVPGLDIGYCALTRNKQFALYSPKYNNWVYTNAVVPINLFTRFQFDIKHWVFPYAELSAGLNIYSATTDGEYDARVKKEDGTWVTETRTDEIYSDRSVFTNYGIATGIMIKMVENITLPNSASSILLDIKARYLYGSPTDYQKVKDVDKNGTTIYEQFTNAGTDMLFVHMGIAFRF
;
A
#
# COMPACT_ATOMS: atom_id res chain seq x y z
N MET A 1 -24.23 25.18 -16.53
CA MET A 1 -23.99 24.19 -15.47
C MET A 1 -22.63 24.51 -14.84
N ASN A 2 -22.56 24.76 -13.53
CA ASN A 2 -21.45 25.50 -12.89
C ASN A 2 -20.20 24.62 -12.71
N ILE A 3 -19.22 24.79 -13.57
CA ILE A 3 -17.91 24.07 -13.55
C ILE A 3 -17.18 24.24 -12.20
N THR A 4 -17.34 25.42 -11.57
CA THR A 4 -16.78 25.71 -10.23
C THR A 4 -17.32 24.82 -9.11
N LYS A 5 -18.59 24.42 -9.18
CA LYS A 5 -19.22 23.58 -8.15
C LYS A 5 -18.74 22.12 -8.23
N GLN A 6 -18.50 21.63 -9.43
CA GLN A 6 -17.99 20.27 -9.67
C GLN A 6 -16.51 20.14 -9.28
N TYR A 7 -15.74 21.22 -9.42
CA TYR A 7 -14.36 21.32 -9.00
C TYR A 7 -14.20 21.26 -7.46
N ASP A 8 -15.03 22.02 -6.72
CA ASP A 8 -14.99 22.01 -5.24
C ASP A 8 -15.40 20.65 -4.65
N GLU A 9 -16.34 19.93 -5.29
CA GLU A 9 -16.72 18.60 -4.85
C GLU A 9 -15.62 17.55 -5.09
N SER A 10 -14.89 17.62 -6.20
CA SER A 10 -13.77 16.72 -6.50
C SER A 10 -12.60 16.95 -5.55
N LYS A 11 -12.21 18.20 -5.32
CA LYS A 11 -11.16 18.58 -4.37
C LYS A 11 -11.48 18.11 -2.96
N ARG A 12 -12.72 18.31 -2.52
CA ARG A 12 -13.20 17.87 -1.21
C ARG A 12 -13.19 16.34 -1.04
N LYS A 13 -13.50 15.59 -2.11
CA LYS A 13 -13.41 14.13 -2.11
C LYS A 13 -11.97 13.64 -2.02
N ASN A 14 -11.04 14.29 -2.69
CA ASN A 14 -9.61 13.92 -2.67
C ASN A 14 -8.95 14.24 -1.32
N GLU A 15 -9.27 15.39 -0.74
CA GLU A 15 -8.84 15.75 0.62
C GLU A 15 -9.42 14.77 1.64
N LEU A 16 -10.70 14.40 1.52
CA LEU A 16 -11.34 13.39 2.38
C LEU A 16 -10.70 12.01 2.22
N PHE A 17 -10.33 11.61 1.00
CA PHE A 17 -9.65 10.32 0.78
C PHE A 17 -8.23 10.32 1.37
N ALA A 18 -7.44 11.37 1.12
CA ALA A 18 -6.11 11.52 1.71
C ALA A 18 -6.17 11.56 3.24
N GLN A 19 -7.16 12.28 3.80
CA GLN A 19 -7.41 12.33 5.23
C GLN A 19 -7.87 10.97 5.77
N ALA A 20 -8.71 10.22 5.04
CA ALA A 20 -9.14 8.88 5.44
C ALA A 20 -7.97 7.89 5.47
N VAL A 21 -7.09 7.89 4.45
CA VAL A 21 -5.89 7.06 4.41
C VAL A 21 -4.92 7.45 5.54
N PHE A 22 -4.71 8.74 5.77
CA PHE A 22 -3.90 9.25 6.87
C PHE A 22 -4.51 8.90 8.24
N PHE A 23 -5.82 9.03 8.38
CA PHE A 23 -6.55 8.68 9.61
C PHE A 23 -6.53 7.17 9.87
N CYS A 24 -6.70 6.33 8.85
CA CYS A 24 -6.53 4.88 8.97
C CYS A 24 -5.10 4.52 9.41
N GLY A 25 -4.08 5.19 8.88
CA GLY A 25 -2.68 5.04 9.31
C GLY A 25 -2.48 5.43 10.77
N ILE A 26 -3.05 6.56 11.21
CA ILE A 26 -3.00 7.01 12.60
C ILE A 26 -3.79 6.07 13.52
N VAL A 27 -4.98 5.65 13.14
CA VAL A 27 -5.79 4.69 13.92
C VAL A 27 -5.06 3.36 14.05
N PHE A 28 -4.41 2.88 12.98
CA PHE A 28 -3.59 1.68 13.03
C PHE A 28 -2.38 1.85 13.96
N MET A 29 -1.69 2.99 13.91
CA MET A 29 -0.62 3.35 14.85
C MET A 29 -1.14 3.49 16.29
N PHE A 30 -2.34 4.04 16.48
CA PHE A 30 -2.98 4.16 17.81
C PHE A 30 -3.40 2.78 18.36
N ILE A 31 -3.93 1.89 17.54
CA ILE A 31 -4.25 0.52 17.94
C ILE A 31 -2.96 -0.22 18.34
N LEU A 32 -1.87 -0.05 17.58
CA LEU A 32 -0.56 -0.60 17.93
C LEU A 32 -0.02 0.01 19.25
N SER A 33 -0.21 1.32 19.48
CA SER A 33 0.27 1.98 20.70
C SER A 33 -0.60 1.67 21.92
N THR A 34 -1.93 1.55 21.79
CA THR A 34 -2.81 1.19 22.91
C THR A 34 -2.67 -0.26 23.35
N VAL A 35 -2.36 -1.16 22.42
CA VAL A 35 -1.93 -2.52 22.75
C VAL A 35 -0.60 -2.48 23.53
N ALA A 36 0.32 -1.56 23.21
CA ALA A 36 1.57 -1.38 23.91
C ALA A 36 1.42 -0.73 25.31
N ILE A 37 0.52 0.24 25.49
CA ILE A 37 0.36 1.00 26.75
C ILE A 37 -0.41 0.21 27.82
N LYS A 38 -1.37 -0.62 27.43
CA LYS A 38 -2.16 -1.42 28.40
C LYS A 38 -1.33 -2.47 29.13
N ALA A 39 -0.15 -2.70 28.65
CA ALA A 39 0.78 -3.70 29.12
C ALA A 39 1.83 -3.17 30.12
N GLN A 40 1.85 -1.91 30.46
CA GLN A 40 2.95 -1.30 31.24
C GLN A 40 2.85 -1.44 32.77
N ASN A 41 1.81 -2.07 33.30
CA ASN A 41 1.52 -2.01 34.74
C ASN A 41 1.65 -3.31 35.55
N ASP A 42 2.10 -4.43 35.00
CA ASP A 42 2.24 -5.67 35.80
C ASP A 42 3.55 -6.45 35.55
N ASP A 43 4.23 -6.61 36.62
CA ASP A 43 5.51 -7.15 37.00
C ASP A 43 6.09 -8.40 36.33
N THR A 44 7.36 -8.62 36.55
CA THR A 44 8.33 -9.64 36.10
C THR A 44 7.83 -11.08 35.90
N LYS A 45 6.77 -11.52 36.60
CA LYS A 45 6.14 -12.83 36.39
C LYS A 45 5.40 -12.94 35.07
N ILE A 46 4.85 -11.82 34.58
CA ILE A 46 4.14 -11.74 33.31
C ILE A 46 5.12 -11.92 32.12
N ILE A 47 6.37 -11.49 32.28
CA ILE A 47 7.40 -11.59 31.24
C ILE A 47 7.76 -13.05 30.94
N GLU A 48 7.78 -13.91 31.94
CA GLU A 48 8.05 -15.35 31.76
C GLU A 48 6.88 -16.08 31.10
N ASP A 49 5.66 -15.74 31.49
CA ASP A 49 4.44 -16.26 30.87
C ASP A 49 4.26 -15.78 29.42
N LEU A 50 4.68 -14.55 29.11
CA LEU A 50 4.63 -13.98 27.75
C LEU A 50 5.67 -14.60 26.82
N LYS A 51 6.84 -15.00 27.32
CA LYS A 51 7.85 -15.72 26.53
C LYS A 51 7.36 -17.06 26.00
N ASN A 52 6.44 -17.69 26.73
CA ASN A 52 5.86 -19.00 26.40
C ASN A 52 4.53 -18.88 25.63
N LYS A 53 3.98 -17.68 25.46
CA LYS A 53 2.76 -17.49 24.66
C LYS A 53 3.09 -17.56 23.16
N PRO A 54 2.28 -18.29 22.41
CA PRO A 54 2.43 -18.34 20.96
C PRO A 54 2.20 -16.96 20.35
N ARG A 55 3.14 -16.51 19.52
CA ARG A 55 3.09 -15.24 18.82
C ARG A 55 2.10 -15.34 17.66
N ARG A 56 0.93 -14.74 17.81
CA ARG A 56 -0.21 -14.93 16.90
C ARG A 56 -0.38 -13.81 15.88
N GLY A 57 0.06 -12.62 16.22
CA GLY A 57 -0.06 -11.46 15.34
C GLY A 57 1.19 -11.19 14.51
N PHE A 58 1.01 -10.65 13.32
CA PHE A 58 2.09 -10.01 12.60
C PHE A 58 1.58 -8.76 11.87
N ALA A 59 2.47 -7.78 11.73
CA ALA A 59 2.27 -6.62 10.89
C ALA A 59 3.52 -6.42 10.04
N TYR A 60 3.37 -5.90 8.83
CA TYR A 60 4.51 -5.65 7.94
C TYR A 60 4.39 -4.34 7.20
N PHE A 61 5.55 -3.81 6.87
CA PHE A 61 5.74 -2.75 5.88
C PHE A 61 6.71 -3.26 4.83
N SER A 62 6.38 -3.08 3.57
CA SER A 62 7.22 -3.51 2.46
C SER A 62 7.26 -2.48 1.34
N MET A 63 8.33 -2.52 0.58
CA MET A 63 8.55 -1.75 -0.64
C MET A 63 8.97 -2.67 -1.77
N GLY A 64 8.72 -2.28 -2.99
CA GLY A 64 9.06 -3.11 -4.14
C GLY A 64 8.57 -2.56 -5.45
N SER A 65 8.44 -3.44 -6.42
CA SER A 65 7.92 -3.11 -7.75
C SER A 65 6.56 -3.76 -7.99
N GLY A 66 5.68 -3.02 -8.67
CA GLY A 66 4.45 -3.55 -9.26
C GLY A 66 4.55 -3.47 -10.78
N ASN A 67 4.42 -4.60 -11.43
CA ASN A 67 4.60 -4.72 -12.88
C ASN A 67 3.27 -5.17 -13.50
N PRO A 68 2.62 -4.32 -14.33
CA PRO A 68 1.48 -4.74 -15.13
C PRO A 68 1.84 -5.96 -15.97
N GLN A 69 0.88 -6.85 -16.21
CA GLN A 69 1.05 -8.06 -16.99
C GLN A 69 0.05 -8.13 -18.13
N GLY A 70 0.38 -8.91 -19.17
CA GLY A 70 -0.51 -9.16 -20.29
C GLY A 70 -1.00 -7.89 -20.99
N GLU A 71 -2.31 -7.77 -21.13
CA GLU A 71 -2.96 -6.61 -21.76
C GLU A 71 -2.73 -5.32 -20.96
N PHE A 72 -2.73 -5.37 -19.63
CA PHE A 72 -2.44 -4.22 -18.78
C PHE A 72 -1.03 -3.67 -19.03
N GLN A 73 -0.06 -4.55 -19.21
CA GLN A 73 1.31 -4.15 -19.56
C GLN A 73 1.37 -3.46 -20.94
N SER A 74 0.66 -3.99 -21.92
CA SER A 74 0.61 -3.40 -23.26
C SER A 74 0.02 -2.00 -23.23
N ASN A 75 -0.99 -1.78 -22.39
CA ASN A 75 -1.73 -0.54 -22.29
C ASN A 75 -0.99 0.50 -21.41
N ILE A 76 -0.51 0.11 -20.23
CA ILE A 76 0.12 1.04 -19.27
C ILE A 76 1.61 1.21 -19.52
N GLY A 77 2.30 0.14 -19.94
CA GLY A 77 3.75 0.12 -20.15
C GLY A 77 4.51 -0.54 -19.02
N SER A 78 5.62 0.06 -18.59
CA SER A 78 6.49 -0.49 -17.55
C SER A 78 5.85 -0.46 -16.16
N GLY A 79 6.34 -1.34 -15.31
CA GLY A 79 6.01 -1.31 -13.90
C GLY A 79 6.64 -0.15 -13.14
N GLY A 80 6.22 0.03 -11.92
CA GLY A 80 6.64 1.12 -11.05
C GLY A 80 7.00 0.69 -9.64
N PHE A 81 7.32 1.69 -8.83
CA PHE A 81 7.65 1.50 -7.42
C PHE A 81 6.38 1.49 -6.57
N GLY A 82 6.35 0.58 -5.59
CA GLY A 82 5.22 0.43 -4.69
C GLY A 82 5.63 0.27 -3.23
N LEU A 83 4.65 0.57 -2.37
CA LEU A 83 4.70 0.37 -0.93
C LEU A 83 3.50 -0.49 -0.54
N ALA A 84 3.64 -1.29 0.52
CA ALA A 84 2.51 -2.03 1.08
C ALA A 84 2.62 -2.14 2.60
N PHE A 85 1.46 -2.09 3.25
CA PHE A 85 1.27 -2.31 4.66
C PHE A 85 0.25 -3.43 4.84
N GLY A 86 0.46 -4.26 5.82
CA GLY A 86 -0.51 -5.29 6.11
C GLY A 86 -0.24 -5.98 7.42
N GLY A 87 -1.13 -6.90 7.74
CA GLY A 87 -1.00 -7.71 8.93
C GLY A 87 -2.03 -8.80 8.97
N GLY A 88 -1.83 -9.72 9.89
CA GLY A 88 -2.71 -10.86 10.07
C GLY A 88 -2.59 -11.46 11.45
N TYR A 89 -3.49 -12.39 11.72
CA TYR A 89 -3.55 -13.10 13.00
C TYR A 89 -3.52 -14.61 12.76
N SER A 90 -2.57 -15.29 13.39
CA SER A 90 -2.38 -16.72 13.26
C SER A 90 -3.36 -17.51 14.14
N PHE A 91 -4.12 -18.40 13.53
CA PHE A 91 -4.86 -19.41 14.26
C PHE A 91 -3.95 -20.62 14.47
N GLU A 92 -3.27 -20.64 15.60
CA GLU A 92 -2.46 -21.79 15.98
C GLU A 92 -3.34 -22.97 16.30
N LYS A 93 -2.94 -24.16 15.83
CA LYS A 93 -3.51 -25.49 16.17
C LYS A 93 -4.75 -25.95 15.40
N LEU A 94 -5.12 -25.39 14.26
CA LEU A 94 -6.12 -26.09 13.45
C LEU A 94 -5.65 -27.48 12.95
N PHE A 95 -4.33 -27.74 12.96
CA PHE A 95 -3.73 -28.97 12.42
C PHE A 95 -2.51 -29.45 13.23
N SER A 96 -2.50 -29.25 14.55
CA SER A 96 -1.45 -29.81 15.42
C SER A 96 -1.61 -31.30 15.55
N ASP A 97 -1.26 -32.07 14.54
CA ASP A 97 -1.03 -33.49 14.66
C ASP A 97 0.44 -33.68 15.08
N ASN A 98 0.65 -34.36 16.21
CA ASN A 98 1.97 -34.58 16.83
C ASN A 98 2.97 -35.34 15.95
N ASN A 99 2.56 -35.80 14.78
CA ASN A 99 3.37 -36.55 13.82
C ASN A 99 3.91 -35.72 12.65
N ILE A 100 3.56 -34.43 12.54
CA ILE A 100 4.10 -33.57 11.49
C ILE A 100 5.26 -32.76 12.07
N PRO A 101 6.52 -32.97 11.62
CA PRO A 101 7.70 -32.28 12.15
C PRO A 101 7.78 -30.78 11.74
N VAL A 102 6.80 -30.27 11.04
CA VAL A 102 6.74 -28.88 10.56
C VAL A 102 5.54 -28.20 11.22
N ASN A 103 5.80 -27.14 11.98
CA ASN A 103 4.74 -26.28 12.49
C ASN A 103 4.09 -25.54 11.31
N PHE A 104 2.81 -25.79 11.11
CA PHE A 104 2.00 -25.15 10.08
C PHE A 104 1.00 -24.18 10.72
N SER A 105 0.88 -22.99 10.16
CA SER A 105 -0.11 -22.01 10.63
C SER A 105 -0.90 -21.41 9.47
N VAL A 106 -2.17 -21.13 9.74
CA VAL A 106 -3.07 -20.41 8.84
C VAL A 106 -3.28 -19.01 9.41
N VAL A 107 -3.02 -18.01 8.59
CA VAL A 107 -2.99 -16.61 9.01
C VAL A 107 -3.85 -15.77 8.06
N PRO A 108 -5.13 -15.54 8.37
CA PRO A 108 -5.91 -14.52 7.67
C PRO A 108 -5.39 -13.14 7.99
N GLY A 109 -5.52 -12.23 7.02
CA GLY A 109 -5.04 -10.87 7.16
C GLY A 109 -5.60 -9.93 6.11
N LEU A 110 -5.17 -8.68 6.22
CA LEU A 110 -5.51 -7.59 5.34
C LEU A 110 -4.23 -6.87 4.91
N ASP A 111 -4.18 -6.44 3.67
CA ASP A 111 -3.16 -5.51 3.20
C ASP A 111 -3.72 -4.39 2.33
N ILE A 112 -3.00 -3.28 2.32
CA ILE A 112 -3.19 -2.15 1.45
C ILE A 112 -1.84 -1.76 0.86
N GLY A 113 -1.82 -1.46 -0.43
CA GLY A 113 -0.63 -1.02 -1.13
C GLY A 113 -0.85 0.26 -1.92
N TYR A 114 0.23 0.79 -2.43
CA TYR A 114 0.25 1.86 -3.43
C TYR A 114 1.37 1.53 -4.43
N CYS A 115 1.10 1.62 -5.71
CA CYS A 115 2.09 1.43 -6.76
C CYS A 115 1.94 2.54 -7.81
N ALA A 116 2.96 3.39 -7.93
CA ALA A 116 3.04 4.36 -9.01
C ALA A 116 3.60 3.66 -10.26
N LEU A 117 2.75 3.42 -11.26
CA LEU A 117 3.11 2.74 -12.50
C LEU A 117 3.88 3.67 -13.44
N THR A 118 3.37 4.89 -13.61
CA THR A 118 4.05 5.95 -14.39
C THR A 118 3.93 7.26 -13.65
N ARG A 119 5.02 8.01 -13.63
CA ARG A 119 5.03 9.40 -13.17
C ARG A 119 5.99 10.19 -14.05
N ASN A 120 5.46 11.14 -14.79
CA ASN A 120 6.24 12.00 -15.67
C ASN A 120 6.00 13.47 -15.34
N LYS A 121 7.03 14.27 -15.55
CA LYS A 121 7.01 15.71 -15.33
C LYS A 121 7.46 16.42 -16.60
N GLN A 122 6.67 17.39 -17.05
CA GLN A 122 6.94 18.19 -18.25
C GLN A 122 6.86 19.68 -17.93
N PHE A 123 7.66 20.49 -18.62
CA PHE A 123 7.57 21.94 -18.52
C PHE A 123 6.27 22.45 -19.15
N ALA A 124 5.57 23.32 -18.43
CA ALA A 124 4.35 23.99 -18.91
C ALA A 124 4.69 25.22 -19.74
N LEU A 125 5.32 25.05 -20.91
CA LEU A 125 5.91 26.10 -21.73
C LEU A 125 4.96 27.25 -22.12
N TYR A 126 3.67 26.98 -22.22
CA TYR A 126 2.67 27.94 -22.66
C TYR A 126 1.63 28.27 -21.59
N SER A 127 1.82 27.80 -20.39
CA SER A 127 0.92 28.09 -19.26
C SER A 127 1.37 29.40 -18.58
N PRO A 128 0.50 30.40 -18.43
CA PRO A 128 0.83 31.59 -17.65
C PRO A 128 0.83 31.33 -16.13
N LYS A 129 0.30 30.20 -15.70
CA LYS A 129 0.12 29.87 -14.28
C LYS A 129 1.05 28.75 -13.80
N TYR A 130 1.23 27.70 -14.60
CA TYR A 130 1.93 26.49 -14.17
C TYR A 130 3.34 26.45 -14.73
N ASN A 131 4.28 26.00 -13.90
CA ASN A 131 5.68 25.78 -14.28
C ASN A 131 5.86 24.39 -14.89
N ASN A 132 5.12 23.41 -14.36
CA ASN A 132 5.19 22.02 -14.80
C ASN A 132 3.82 21.35 -14.80
N TRP A 133 3.71 20.33 -15.67
CA TRP A 133 2.67 19.34 -15.65
C TRP A 133 3.24 18.05 -15.08
N VAL A 134 2.54 17.45 -14.11
CA VAL A 134 2.89 16.14 -13.54
C VAL A 134 1.73 15.20 -13.79
N TYR A 135 1.95 14.14 -14.53
CA TYR A 135 0.93 13.12 -14.71
C TYR A 135 1.36 11.78 -14.11
N THR A 136 0.41 11.12 -13.44
CA THR A 136 0.65 9.91 -12.67
C THR A 136 -0.44 8.89 -12.98
N ASN A 137 -0.03 7.65 -13.25
CA ASN A 137 -0.90 6.49 -13.26
C ASN A 137 -0.49 5.58 -12.10
N ALA A 138 -1.42 5.25 -11.23
CA ALA A 138 -1.15 4.48 -10.01
C ALA A 138 -2.23 3.45 -9.73
N VAL A 139 -1.88 2.42 -8.95
CA VAL A 139 -2.82 1.41 -8.44
C VAL A 139 -2.71 1.32 -6.93
N VAL A 140 -3.86 1.26 -6.26
CA VAL A 140 -3.98 1.01 -4.82
C VAL A 140 -4.68 -0.34 -4.64
N PRO A 141 -3.95 -1.44 -4.43
CA PRO A 141 -4.53 -2.73 -4.08
C PRO A 141 -4.95 -2.75 -2.60
N ILE A 142 -6.13 -3.28 -2.32
CA ILE A 142 -6.67 -3.55 -0.99
C ILE A 142 -7.14 -5.01 -0.99
N ASN A 143 -6.47 -5.87 -0.21
CA ASN A 143 -6.69 -7.30 -0.26
C ASN A 143 -6.93 -7.90 1.12
N LEU A 144 -7.91 -8.78 1.20
CA LEU A 144 -7.97 -9.82 2.22
C LEU A 144 -7.11 -10.98 1.76
N PHE A 145 -6.32 -11.55 2.65
CA PHE A 145 -5.50 -12.70 2.32
C PHE A 145 -5.60 -13.80 3.38
N THR A 146 -5.29 -15.02 2.96
CA THR A 146 -5.03 -16.15 3.86
C THR A 146 -3.64 -16.69 3.55
N ARG A 147 -2.75 -16.61 4.54
CA ARG A 147 -1.37 -17.10 4.46
C ARG A 147 -1.26 -18.47 5.07
N PHE A 148 -0.65 -19.38 4.36
CA PHE A 148 -0.26 -20.73 4.78
C PHE A 148 1.24 -20.71 5.04
N GLN A 149 1.63 -20.71 6.32
CA GLN A 149 3.01 -20.51 6.73
C GLN A 149 3.58 -21.76 7.38
N PHE A 150 4.83 -22.06 7.05
CA PHE A 150 5.58 -23.18 7.61
C PHE A 150 6.73 -22.65 8.47
N ASP A 151 6.91 -23.22 9.66
CA ASP A 151 8.04 -22.91 10.54
C ASP A 151 9.14 -23.95 10.32
N ILE A 152 10.20 -23.56 9.62
CA ILE A 152 11.37 -24.41 9.39
C ILE A 152 12.51 -23.85 10.26
N LYS A 153 12.99 -24.68 11.22
CA LYS A 153 14.12 -24.36 12.10
C LYS A 153 13.97 -23.05 12.93
N HIS A 154 12.74 -22.59 13.18
CA HIS A 154 12.40 -21.44 14.02
C HIS A 154 12.99 -20.08 13.59
N TRP A 155 13.66 -20.00 12.46
CA TRP A 155 14.22 -18.74 11.93
C TRP A 155 13.84 -18.46 10.47
N VAL A 156 13.29 -19.45 9.77
CA VAL A 156 12.84 -19.33 8.37
C VAL A 156 11.40 -19.78 8.27
N PHE A 157 10.56 -18.92 7.68
CA PHE A 157 9.12 -19.12 7.56
C PHE A 157 8.69 -18.94 6.11
N PRO A 158 8.85 -19.96 5.24
CA PRO A 158 8.27 -19.92 3.92
C PRO A 158 6.75 -19.95 4.00
N TYR A 159 6.11 -19.30 3.05
CA TYR A 159 4.65 -19.23 3.00
C TYR A 159 4.10 -19.13 1.59
N ALA A 160 2.82 -19.49 1.46
CA ALA A 160 1.98 -19.20 0.30
C ALA A 160 0.76 -18.39 0.77
N GLU A 161 0.25 -17.50 -0.09
CA GLU A 161 -0.96 -16.72 0.20
C GLU A 161 -1.98 -16.91 -0.93
N LEU A 162 -3.24 -16.94 -0.53
CA LEU A 162 -4.38 -16.69 -1.41
C LEU A 162 -4.96 -15.34 -1.03
N SER A 163 -5.30 -14.51 -2.00
CA SER A 163 -5.86 -13.19 -1.75
C SER A 163 -7.04 -12.88 -2.67
N ALA A 164 -7.95 -12.04 -2.18
CA ALA A 164 -9.02 -11.45 -2.95
C ALA A 164 -9.28 -10.02 -2.45
N GLY A 165 -9.63 -9.12 -3.35
CA GLY A 165 -9.79 -7.73 -2.97
C GLY A 165 -10.23 -6.82 -4.09
N LEU A 166 -9.84 -5.56 -3.95
CA LEU A 166 -10.12 -4.48 -4.89
C LEU A 166 -8.82 -3.78 -5.27
N ASN A 167 -8.74 -3.38 -6.53
CA ASN A 167 -7.74 -2.44 -7.00
C ASN A 167 -8.42 -1.12 -7.36
N ILE A 168 -7.84 -0.01 -6.90
CA ILE A 168 -8.26 1.33 -7.33
C ILE A 168 -7.16 1.83 -8.26
N TYR A 169 -7.46 1.91 -9.54
CA TYR A 169 -6.58 2.55 -10.52
C TYR A 169 -6.88 4.05 -10.56
N SER A 170 -5.87 4.87 -10.62
CA SER A 170 -5.98 6.33 -10.68
C SER A 170 -5.07 6.89 -11.78
N ALA A 171 -5.61 7.73 -12.63
CA ALA A 171 -4.92 8.51 -13.64
C ALA A 171 -5.11 10.00 -13.32
N THR A 172 -4.05 10.73 -13.01
CA THR A 172 -4.12 12.14 -12.61
C THR A 172 -3.17 13.01 -13.42
N THR A 173 -3.55 14.25 -13.61
CA THR A 173 -2.68 15.33 -14.12
C THR A 173 -2.74 16.50 -13.17
N ASP A 174 -1.60 16.94 -12.71
CA ASP A 174 -1.43 18.04 -11.78
C ASP A 174 -0.62 19.17 -12.43
N GLY A 175 -1.01 20.41 -12.16
CA GLY A 175 -0.25 21.60 -12.53
C GLY A 175 0.53 22.13 -11.33
N GLU A 176 1.86 22.15 -11.40
CA GLU A 176 2.71 22.76 -10.37
C GLU A 176 3.00 24.21 -10.67
N TYR A 177 2.88 25.09 -9.67
CA TYR A 177 3.20 26.50 -9.75
C TYR A 177 3.79 27.02 -8.46
N ASP A 178 4.58 28.10 -8.58
CA ASP A 178 5.19 28.76 -7.44
C ASP A 178 4.29 29.88 -6.93
N ALA A 179 3.87 29.78 -5.67
CA ALA A 179 3.07 30.78 -4.99
C ALA A 179 3.91 31.52 -3.94
N ARG A 180 3.81 32.84 -3.89
CA ARG A 180 4.37 33.63 -2.79
C ARG A 180 3.42 33.58 -1.59
N VAL A 181 3.89 33.07 -0.47
CA VAL A 181 3.13 32.93 0.76
C VAL A 181 3.80 33.76 1.85
N LYS A 182 3.02 34.55 2.57
CA LYS A 182 3.49 35.30 3.73
C LYS A 182 3.40 34.41 4.95
N LYS A 183 4.53 34.18 5.63
CA LYS A 183 4.57 33.45 6.91
C LYS A 183 4.06 34.33 8.05
N GLU A 184 3.78 33.70 9.19
CA GLU A 184 3.30 34.40 10.42
C GLU A 184 4.30 35.45 10.92
N ASP A 185 5.61 35.24 10.69
CA ASP A 185 6.68 36.18 11.04
C ASP A 185 6.78 37.38 10.08
N GLY A 186 5.90 37.45 9.08
CA GLY A 186 5.86 38.53 8.08
C GLY A 186 6.77 38.33 6.89
N THR A 187 7.61 37.26 6.86
CA THR A 187 8.50 36.96 5.72
C THR A 187 7.72 36.35 4.55
N TRP A 188 8.16 36.68 3.31
CA TRP A 188 7.62 36.07 2.11
C TRP A 188 8.48 34.88 1.69
N VAL A 189 7.85 33.73 1.48
CA VAL A 189 8.51 32.53 0.94
C VAL A 189 7.82 32.09 -0.34
N THR A 190 8.60 31.51 -1.25
CA THR A 190 8.05 30.86 -2.44
C THR A 190 7.79 29.38 -2.10
N GLU A 191 6.56 28.95 -2.26
CA GLU A 191 6.15 27.56 -2.07
C GLU A 191 5.63 27.00 -3.38
N THR A 192 6.09 25.80 -3.76
CA THR A 192 5.51 25.09 -4.90
C THR A 192 4.16 24.52 -4.48
N ARG A 193 3.12 24.90 -5.21
CA ARG A 193 1.74 24.43 -5.04
C ARG A 193 1.32 23.61 -6.23
N THR A 194 0.33 22.76 -6.00
CA THR A 194 -0.18 21.81 -6.98
C THR A 194 -1.70 21.95 -7.10
N ASP A 195 -2.19 22.09 -8.32
CA ASP A 195 -3.61 22.03 -8.63
C ASP A 195 -3.90 20.75 -9.43
N GLU A 196 -4.91 20.00 -9.06
CA GLU A 196 -5.40 18.87 -9.84
C GLU A 196 -6.15 19.40 -11.07
N ILE A 197 -5.68 19.05 -12.26
CA ILE A 197 -6.26 19.44 -13.54
C ILE A 197 -7.20 18.36 -14.07
N TYR A 198 -6.79 17.11 -13.90
CA TYR A 198 -7.53 15.95 -14.36
C TYR A 198 -7.38 14.81 -13.37
N SER A 199 -8.48 14.10 -13.13
CA SER A 199 -8.49 12.90 -12.30
C SER A 199 -9.54 11.93 -12.83
N ASP A 200 -9.11 10.70 -13.10
CA ASP A 200 -9.97 9.58 -13.41
C ASP A 200 -9.66 8.41 -12.47
N ARG A 201 -10.68 7.66 -12.07
CA ARG A 201 -10.53 6.52 -11.17
C ARG A 201 -11.43 5.38 -11.58
N SER A 202 -10.83 4.19 -11.64
CA SER A 202 -11.54 2.94 -11.88
C SER A 202 -11.31 1.98 -10.73
N VAL A 203 -12.37 1.28 -10.32
CA VAL A 203 -12.31 0.28 -9.25
C VAL A 203 -12.65 -1.08 -9.85
N PHE A 204 -11.82 -2.07 -9.61
CA PHE A 204 -12.03 -3.42 -10.10
C PHE A 204 -11.66 -4.46 -9.06
N THR A 205 -12.29 -5.62 -9.13
CA THR A 205 -11.98 -6.74 -8.24
C THR A 205 -10.69 -7.42 -8.67
N ASN A 206 -10.00 -7.99 -7.70
CA ASN A 206 -8.86 -8.84 -7.96
C ASN A 206 -8.91 -10.11 -7.10
N TYR A 207 -8.20 -11.14 -7.54
CA TYR A 207 -7.83 -12.30 -6.76
C TYR A 207 -6.40 -12.69 -7.10
N GLY A 208 -5.71 -13.35 -6.19
CA GLY A 208 -4.30 -13.64 -6.45
C GLY A 208 -3.69 -14.69 -5.58
N ILE A 209 -2.49 -15.03 -5.99
CA ILE A 209 -1.62 -15.94 -5.27
C ILE A 209 -0.31 -15.22 -4.95
N ALA A 210 0.28 -15.55 -3.81
CA ALA A 210 1.61 -15.10 -3.47
C ALA A 210 2.43 -16.22 -2.88
N THR A 211 3.73 -16.12 -3.01
CA THR A 211 4.70 -16.91 -2.27
C THR A 211 5.75 -16.00 -1.69
N GLY A 212 6.30 -16.40 -0.56
CA GLY A 212 7.32 -15.61 0.09
C GLY A 212 8.04 -16.38 1.19
N ILE A 213 9.00 -15.70 1.76
CA ILE A 213 9.80 -16.20 2.86
C ILE A 213 10.03 -15.09 3.87
N MET A 214 9.77 -15.38 5.15
CA MET A 214 10.18 -14.52 6.24
C MET A 214 11.40 -15.11 6.94
N ILE A 215 12.40 -14.28 7.18
CA ILE A 215 13.66 -14.67 7.83
C ILE A 215 13.76 -13.88 9.14
N LYS A 216 13.88 -14.58 10.26
CA LYS A 216 14.02 -13.94 11.56
C LYS A 216 15.38 -13.27 11.66
N MET A 217 15.37 -11.95 11.83
CA MET A 217 16.58 -11.13 11.98
C MET A 217 16.93 -10.89 13.45
N VAL A 218 15.91 -10.60 14.25
CA VAL A 218 16.09 -10.30 15.67
C VAL A 218 14.98 -10.99 16.46
N GLU A 219 15.35 -11.59 17.58
CA GLU A 219 14.44 -12.23 18.51
C GLU A 219 14.46 -11.48 19.86
N ASN A 220 13.32 -11.51 20.56
CA ASN A 220 13.17 -10.92 21.89
C ASN A 220 13.49 -9.42 21.98
N ILE A 221 12.97 -8.65 21.03
CA ILE A 221 12.85 -7.22 21.25
C ILE A 221 11.77 -7.05 22.32
N THR A 222 12.23 -6.70 23.52
CA THR A 222 11.34 -6.38 24.62
C THR A 222 10.71 -5.02 24.35
N LEU A 223 9.67 -5.01 23.54
CA LEU A 223 8.70 -3.93 23.63
C LEU A 223 7.98 -4.16 24.97
N PRO A 224 7.65 -3.11 25.73
CA PRO A 224 6.90 -3.27 26.97
C PRO A 224 5.70 -4.19 26.71
N ASN A 225 5.72 -5.38 27.32
CA ASN A 225 4.65 -6.41 27.34
C ASN A 225 4.41 -7.28 26.10
N SER A 226 5.29 -7.33 25.11
CA SER A 226 5.24 -8.38 24.09
C SER A 226 6.65 -8.75 23.62
N ALA A 227 6.99 -10.01 23.73
CA ALA A 227 8.18 -10.52 23.07
C ALA A 227 7.92 -10.49 21.56
N SER A 228 8.52 -9.55 20.84
CA SER A 228 8.36 -9.43 19.39
C SER A 228 9.62 -9.88 18.66
N SER A 229 9.45 -10.36 17.45
CA SER A 229 10.54 -10.66 16.53
C SER A 229 10.46 -9.71 15.34
N ILE A 230 11.62 -9.29 14.84
CA ILE A 230 11.73 -8.62 13.55
C ILE A 230 12.14 -9.64 12.51
N LEU A 231 11.41 -9.67 11.40
CA LEU A 231 11.67 -10.55 10.28
C LEU A 231 11.86 -9.72 9.01
N LEU A 232 12.76 -10.19 8.15
CA LEU A 232 12.83 -9.76 6.76
C LEU A 232 11.78 -10.55 6.00
N ASP A 233 10.88 -9.88 5.28
CA ASP A 233 9.85 -10.51 4.43
C ASP A 233 10.16 -10.24 2.97
N ILE A 234 10.25 -11.30 2.15
CA ILE A 234 10.42 -11.23 0.71
C ILE A 234 9.24 -11.96 0.08
N LYS A 235 8.47 -11.25 -0.76
CA LYS A 235 7.20 -11.75 -1.32
C LYS A 235 7.10 -11.44 -2.81
N ALA A 236 6.65 -12.43 -3.58
CA ALA A 236 6.15 -12.26 -4.93
C ALA A 236 4.65 -12.58 -4.96
N ARG A 237 3.84 -11.68 -5.52
CA ARG A 237 2.37 -11.82 -5.60
C ARG A 237 1.92 -11.54 -7.03
N TYR A 238 1.13 -12.45 -7.58
CA TYR A 238 0.41 -12.24 -8.83
C TYR A 238 -1.06 -11.96 -8.51
N LEU A 239 -1.59 -10.83 -8.99
CA LEU A 239 -2.99 -10.45 -8.91
C LEU A 239 -3.63 -10.53 -10.29
N TYR A 240 -4.65 -11.36 -10.41
CA TYR A 240 -5.56 -11.39 -11.54
C TYR A 240 -6.61 -10.32 -11.33
N GLY A 241 -6.62 -9.29 -12.15
CA GLY A 241 -7.60 -8.23 -12.08
C GLY A 241 -8.77 -8.48 -13.02
N SER A 242 -9.99 -8.18 -12.57
CA SER A 242 -11.14 -8.24 -13.47
C SER A 242 -10.99 -7.23 -14.60
N PRO A 243 -11.41 -7.57 -15.83
CA PRO A 243 -11.47 -6.58 -16.91
C PRO A 243 -12.31 -5.38 -16.50
N THR A 244 -11.83 -4.18 -16.82
CA THR A 244 -12.52 -2.92 -16.48
C THR A 244 -12.22 -1.83 -17.51
N ASP A 245 -13.01 -0.77 -17.45
CA ASP A 245 -12.77 0.44 -18.20
C ASP A 245 -11.85 1.34 -17.38
N TYR A 246 -10.79 1.84 -18.00
CA TYR A 246 -9.87 2.80 -17.37
C TYR A 246 -9.24 3.72 -18.40
N GLN A 247 -8.71 4.84 -17.91
CA GLN A 247 -8.03 5.84 -18.73
C GLN A 247 -6.57 5.98 -18.30
N LYS A 248 -5.67 6.00 -19.26
CA LYS A 248 -4.25 6.30 -19.04
C LYS A 248 -3.96 7.69 -19.49
N VAL A 249 -3.39 8.51 -18.64
CA VAL A 249 -2.80 9.78 -19.08
C VAL A 249 -1.53 9.48 -19.86
N LYS A 250 -1.50 9.92 -21.11
CA LYS A 250 -0.39 9.73 -22.05
C LYS A 250 0.51 10.95 -22.12
N ASP A 251 -0.09 12.11 -22.13
CA ASP A 251 0.62 13.38 -22.30
C ASP A 251 -0.26 14.56 -21.84
N VAL A 252 0.32 15.74 -21.82
CA VAL A 252 -0.39 17.01 -21.66
C VAL A 252 0.01 17.93 -22.81
N ASP A 253 -0.97 18.48 -23.51
CA ASP A 253 -0.68 19.36 -24.63
C ASP A 253 -0.10 20.72 -24.17
N LYS A 254 0.34 21.55 -25.13
CA LYS A 254 0.94 22.85 -24.85
C LYS A 254 0.01 23.81 -24.11
N ASN A 255 -1.30 23.61 -24.18
CA ASN A 255 -2.32 24.43 -23.54
C ASN A 255 -2.73 23.91 -22.18
N GLY A 256 -2.17 22.78 -21.75
CA GLY A 256 -2.51 22.12 -20.48
C GLY A 256 -3.69 21.15 -20.58
N THR A 257 -4.11 20.80 -21.80
CA THR A 257 -5.17 19.79 -21.99
C THR A 257 -4.57 18.41 -21.83
N THR A 258 -5.16 17.62 -20.94
CA THR A 258 -4.74 16.22 -20.72
C THR A 258 -5.10 15.36 -21.92
N ILE A 259 -4.10 14.69 -22.49
CA ILE A 259 -4.26 13.69 -23.55
C ILE A 259 -4.32 12.32 -22.87
N TYR A 260 -5.43 11.65 -22.97
CA TYR A 260 -5.63 10.32 -22.40
C TYR A 260 -6.01 9.30 -23.48
N GLU A 261 -5.75 8.06 -23.17
CA GLU A 261 -6.14 6.89 -23.94
C GLU A 261 -7.11 6.06 -23.10
N GLN A 262 -8.28 5.77 -23.66
CA GLN A 262 -9.31 5.01 -22.97
C GLN A 262 -9.25 3.54 -23.39
N PHE A 263 -9.30 2.66 -22.41
CA PHE A 263 -9.37 1.21 -22.58
C PHE A 263 -10.69 0.73 -22.00
N THR A 264 -11.40 -0.11 -22.76
CA THR A 264 -12.69 -0.67 -22.38
C THR A 264 -12.59 -2.16 -22.22
N ASN A 265 -13.13 -2.69 -21.11
CA ASN A 265 -13.13 -4.11 -20.77
C ASN A 265 -11.73 -4.74 -20.89
N ALA A 266 -10.71 -3.98 -20.50
CA ALA A 266 -9.30 -4.39 -20.63
C ALA A 266 -8.82 -5.11 -19.37
N GLY A 267 -7.95 -6.12 -19.55
CA GLY A 267 -7.34 -6.86 -18.45
C GLY A 267 -6.47 -5.97 -17.57
N THR A 268 -6.35 -6.33 -16.27
CA THR A 268 -5.69 -5.50 -15.24
C THR A 268 -4.76 -6.32 -14.34
N ASP A 269 -4.13 -7.35 -14.88
CA ASP A 269 -3.24 -8.25 -14.16
C ASP A 269 -1.95 -7.56 -13.71
N MET A 270 -1.46 -7.92 -12.52
CA MET A 270 -0.25 -7.34 -11.94
C MET A 270 0.63 -8.37 -11.22
N LEU A 271 1.94 -8.24 -11.40
CA LEU A 271 2.95 -8.93 -10.60
C LEU A 271 3.61 -7.93 -9.65
N PHE A 272 3.53 -8.20 -8.34
CA PHE A 272 4.23 -7.44 -7.31
C PHE A 272 5.39 -8.26 -6.75
N VAL A 273 6.56 -7.62 -6.61
CA VAL A 273 7.71 -8.18 -5.90
C VAL A 273 8.10 -7.20 -4.80
N HIS A 274 7.96 -7.63 -3.56
CA HIS A 274 8.15 -6.80 -2.38
C HIS A 274 9.24 -7.37 -1.47
N MET A 275 9.95 -6.46 -0.82
CA MET A 275 10.84 -6.75 0.31
C MET A 275 10.52 -5.78 1.45
N GLY A 276 10.48 -6.28 2.66
CA GLY A 276 10.08 -5.46 3.80
C GLY A 276 10.43 -6.02 5.15
N ILE A 277 9.93 -5.35 6.17
CA ILE A 277 10.11 -5.74 7.56
C ILE A 277 8.76 -6.16 8.11
N ALA A 278 8.72 -7.32 8.76
CA ALA A 278 7.57 -7.81 9.48
C ALA A 278 7.89 -7.89 10.99
N PHE A 279 6.91 -7.54 11.79
CA PHE A 279 6.92 -7.65 13.25
C PHE A 279 5.98 -8.77 13.65
N ARG A 280 6.45 -9.69 14.46
CA ARG A 280 5.65 -10.80 14.98
C ARG A 280 5.49 -10.63 16.50
N PHE A 281 4.24 -10.63 16.98
CA PHE A 281 3.90 -10.38 18.38
C PHE A 281 2.78 -11.28 18.89
#